data_f3c578a4344d93fa37fa85eb7e6580fc
#
_entry.id   f3c578a4344d93fa37fa85eb7e6580fc
#
_cell.length_a   1.000
_cell.length_b   1.000
_cell.length_c   1.000
_cell.angle_alpha   90.00
_cell.angle_beta   90.00
_cell.angle_gamma   90.00
#
_symmetry.space_group_name_H-M   'P 1'
#
loop_
_entity.id
_entity.type
_entity.pdbx_description
1 polymer ?
#
loop_
_entity_poly.entity_id
_entity_poly.type
_entity_poly.pdbx_seq_one_letter_code
_entity_poly.pdbx_strand_id
1 'polypeptide(L)'
;MGNTGGAARDAERYRLGYPGQEAEEDPRAAQNEEFYANQRRCLPDRMLIDDLHAQWFGQSARLERGHGFIQWLFPIREPGMNYQAAPLTLREATAMREQPAVRQRLLKSYELMLDFYGMRLADAETGEVGRREAGHAAGYDNLNHSSHNYLRITRVLKCLGELGLARLQAPWCRFLVREVLDREGGGGLLPNCADSLENYWVPVVKDEAAREGLLRQIDILIRGGGGGGGGGGGGGGGGGGGGGGGGVGASERTLPPVLQAVEKPRDAVRSEGGAAGAEQDDDAKDWSDAADDK
;
A
#
# COMPACT_ATOMS: atom_id res chain seq x y z
N MET A 1 -8.65 -13.38 16.31
CA MET A 1 -9.52 -12.53 15.48
C MET A 1 -8.81 -11.18 15.36
N GLY A 2 -8.11 -10.96 14.24
CA GLY A 2 -7.40 -9.70 13.98
C GLY A 2 -8.39 -8.54 13.92
N ASN A 3 -7.92 -7.31 14.14
CA ASN A 3 -8.70 -6.07 14.20
C ASN A 3 -9.32 -5.68 12.82
N THR A 4 -10.09 -6.59 12.21
CA THR A 4 -10.78 -6.35 10.93
C THR A 4 -11.76 -5.19 11.02
N GLY A 5 -12.29 -4.91 12.22
CA GLY A 5 -13.15 -3.76 12.47
C GLY A 5 -12.43 -2.41 12.37
N GLY A 6 -11.11 -2.36 12.63
CA GLY A 6 -10.28 -1.16 12.44
C GLY A 6 -10.05 -0.85 10.97
N ALA A 7 -9.63 -1.85 10.20
CA ALA A 7 -9.38 -1.72 8.76
C ALA A 7 -10.64 -1.32 7.98
N ALA A 8 -11.79 -1.94 8.30
CA ALA A 8 -13.05 -1.62 7.65
C ALA A 8 -13.47 -0.16 7.90
N ARG A 9 -13.38 0.32 9.17
CA ARG A 9 -13.67 1.73 9.53
C ARG A 9 -12.72 2.71 8.86
N ASP A 10 -11.44 2.36 8.77
CA ASP A 10 -10.42 3.18 8.09
C ASP A 10 -10.72 3.33 6.59
N ALA A 11 -11.02 2.23 5.92
CA ALA A 11 -11.40 2.24 4.52
C ALA A 11 -12.73 3.00 4.28
N GLU A 12 -13.71 2.86 5.16
CA GLU A 12 -14.96 3.62 5.09
C GLU A 12 -14.73 5.12 5.28
N ARG A 13 -13.96 5.52 6.31
CA ARG A 13 -13.61 6.92 6.56
C ARG A 13 -12.90 7.55 5.35
N TYR A 14 -11.98 6.83 4.73
CA TYR A 14 -11.32 7.26 3.50
C TYR A 14 -12.32 7.43 2.35
N ARG A 15 -13.21 6.46 2.09
CA ARG A 15 -14.20 6.55 1.01
C ARG A 15 -15.17 7.71 1.20
N LEU A 16 -15.53 8.02 2.43
CA LEU A 16 -16.37 9.16 2.81
C LEU A 16 -15.63 10.51 2.75
N GLY A 17 -14.33 10.53 2.41
CA GLY A 17 -13.54 11.75 2.30
C GLY A 17 -13.14 12.34 3.64
N TYR A 18 -12.97 11.52 4.68
CA TYR A 18 -12.52 11.90 6.04
C TYR A 18 -13.40 12.99 6.68
N PRO A 19 -14.68 12.73 6.91
CA PRO A 19 -15.63 13.73 7.41
C PRO A 19 -15.16 14.38 8.72
N GLY A 20 -15.17 15.71 8.76
CA GLY A 20 -14.78 16.51 9.91
C GLY A 20 -13.29 16.80 10.06
N GLN A 21 -12.43 16.21 9.20
CA GLN A 21 -10.98 16.41 9.29
C GLN A 21 -10.55 17.81 8.82
N GLU A 22 -11.34 18.47 7.97
CA GLU A 22 -11.04 19.79 7.41
C GLU A 22 -10.84 20.86 8.49
N ALA A 23 -11.52 20.73 9.63
CA ALA A 23 -11.42 21.68 10.75
C ALA A 23 -10.05 21.64 11.45
N GLU A 24 -9.31 20.55 11.29
CA GLU A 24 -7.99 20.33 11.90
C GLU A 24 -6.83 20.61 10.92
N GLU A 25 -7.12 20.87 9.64
CA GLU A 25 -6.11 21.06 8.60
C GLU A 25 -5.57 22.51 8.60
N ASP A 26 -4.26 22.65 8.36
CA ASP A 26 -3.67 23.98 8.13
C ASP A 26 -4.11 24.52 6.76
N PRO A 27 -4.87 25.64 6.72
CA PRO A 27 -5.35 26.21 5.46
C PRO A 27 -4.25 26.77 4.58
N ARG A 28 -3.03 26.94 5.11
CA ARG A 28 -1.86 27.44 4.40
C ARG A 28 -0.94 26.32 3.91
N ALA A 29 -1.24 25.06 4.24
CA ALA A 29 -0.42 23.94 3.79
C ALA A 29 -0.33 23.92 2.26
N ALA A 30 0.88 23.81 1.74
CA ALA A 30 1.16 23.76 0.30
C ALA A 30 2.29 22.77 -0.02
N GLN A 31 2.74 22.00 0.97
CA GLN A 31 3.93 21.18 0.87
C GLN A 31 3.79 20.12 -0.25
N ASN A 32 2.62 19.46 -0.34
CA ASN A 32 2.36 18.44 -1.34
C ASN A 32 2.18 19.08 -2.73
N GLU A 33 1.48 20.21 -2.79
CA GLU A 33 1.28 20.96 -4.03
C GLU A 33 2.63 21.44 -4.61
N GLU A 34 3.50 22.04 -3.80
CA GLU A 34 4.84 22.49 -4.20
C GLU A 34 5.73 21.32 -4.65
N PHE A 35 5.67 20.17 -3.96
CA PHE A 35 6.41 18.98 -4.37
C PHE A 35 5.94 18.48 -5.74
N TYR A 36 4.62 18.37 -5.95
CA TYR A 36 4.04 17.96 -7.21
C TYR A 36 4.16 19.03 -8.32
N ALA A 37 4.37 20.30 -7.97
CA ALA A 37 4.73 21.35 -8.91
C ALA A 37 6.22 21.29 -9.32
N ASN A 38 7.01 20.36 -8.78
CA ASN A 38 8.47 20.24 -8.97
C ASN A 38 9.26 21.43 -8.42
N GLN A 39 8.77 22.05 -7.34
CA GLN A 39 9.36 23.23 -6.70
C GLN A 39 9.97 22.92 -5.34
N ARG A 40 9.51 21.86 -4.68
CA ARG A 40 9.98 21.40 -3.38
C ARG A 40 10.71 20.07 -3.50
N ARG A 41 11.76 19.91 -2.71
CA ARG A 41 12.49 18.65 -2.61
C ARG A 41 11.88 17.78 -1.51
N CYS A 42 11.75 16.48 -1.75
CA CYS A 42 11.38 15.51 -0.71
C CYS A 42 12.48 15.38 0.34
N LEU A 43 12.11 14.93 1.53
CA LEU A 43 13.06 14.67 2.62
C LEU A 43 12.90 13.22 3.11
N PRO A 44 13.98 12.54 3.46
CA PRO A 44 15.35 13.04 3.58
C PRO A 44 16.15 13.07 2.27
N ASP A 45 15.66 12.51 1.16
CA ASP A 45 16.42 12.26 -0.08
C ASP A 45 16.77 13.54 -0.86
N ARG A 46 16.18 14.69 -0.53
CA ARG A 46 16.42 16.01 -1.11
C ARG A 46 16.27 16.07 -2.64
N MET A 47 15.33 15.29 -3.19
CA MET A 47 15.06 15.20 -4.63
C MET A 47 13.79 15.94 -5.04
N LEU A 48 13.78 16.55 -6.20
CA LEU A 48 12.57 16.96 -6.89
C LEU A 48 11.84 15.72 -7.43
N ILE A 49 10.52 15.81 -7.63
CA ILE A 49 9.73 14.68 -8.09
C ILE A 49 10.16 14.17 -9.47
N ASP A 50 10.51 15.08 -10.40
CA ASP A 50 10.95 14.70 -11.75
C ASP A 50 12.33 14.02 -11.71
N ASP A 51 13.25 14.47 -10.83
CA ASP A 51 14.54 13.81 -10.61
C ASP A 51 14.36 12.40 -10.01
N LEU A 52 13.43 12.26 -9.06
CA LEU A 52 13.12 10.98 -8.45
C LEU A 52 12.60 10.00 -9.49
N HIS A 53 11.65 10.40 -10.34
CA HIS A 53 11.14 9.56 -11.42
C HIS A 53 12.27 9.13 -12.38
N ALA A 54 13.14 10.06 -12.79
CA ALA A 54 14.21 9.77 -13.74
C ALA A 54 15.29 8.85 -13.17
N GLN A 55 15.63 9.00 -11.87
CA GLN A 55 16.77 8.30 -11.28
C GLN A 55 16.38 7.01 -10.55
N TRP A 56 15.12 6.84 -10.13
CA TRP A 56 14.72 5.70 -9.31
C TRP A 56 13.89 4.66 -10.07
N PHE A 57 13.42 4.97 -11.27
CA PHE A 57 12.73 3.98 -12.10
C PHE A 57 13.64 2.77 -12.35
N GLY A 58 13.16 1.56 -12.09
CA GLY A 58 13.94 0.32 -12.18
C GLY A 58 14.95 0.08 -11.05
N GLN A 59 15.09 0.99 -10.09
CA GLN A 59 16.05 0.87 -8.98
C GLN A 59 15.43 0.14 -7.77
N SER A 60 15.05 -1.13 -7.96
CA SER A 60 14.29 -1.91 -6.95
C SER A 60 14.97 -1.95 -5.59
N ALA A 61 16.30 -2.14 -5.54
CA ALA A 61 17.03 -2.17 -4.28
C ALA A 61 17.00 -0.83 -3.52
N ARG A 62 16.95 0.30 -4.24
CA ARG A 62 16.83 1.63 -3.65
C ARG A 62 15.42 1.87 -3.11
N LEU A 63 14.40 1.51 -3.90
CA LEU A 63 13.01 1.61 -3.51
C LEU A 63 12.67 0.73 -2.31
N GLU A 64 13.27 -0.46 -2.23
CA GLU A 64 13.09 -1.35 -1.09
C GLU A 64 13.65 -0.76 0.20
N ARG A 65 14.88 -0.26 0.17
CA ARG A 65 15.54 0.32 1.36
C ARG A 65 15.03 1.71 1.75
N GLY A 66 14.53 2.49 0.79
CA GLY A 66 13.98 3.83 1.03
C GLY A 66 12.63 3.75 1.72
N HIS A 67 12.43 4.47 2.82
CA HIS A 67 11.15 4.48 3.54
C HIS A 67 10.50 5.87 3.56
N GLY A 68 11.25 6.92 3.20
CA GLY A 68 10.78 8.30 3.27
C GLY A 68 10.03 8.79 2.03
N PHE A 69 10.35 8.27 0.86
CA PHE A 69 9.85 8.77 -0.42
C PHE A 69 8.36 8.51 -0.66
N ILE A 70 7.84 7.40 -0.10
CA ILE A 70 6.48 6.95 -0.40
C ILE A 70 5.40 7.95 0.04
N GLN A 71 5.61 8.67 1.14
CA GLN A 71 4.68 9.68 1.61
C GLN A 71 4.69 10.93 0.73
N TRP A 72 5.81 11.24 0.09
CA TRP A 72 5.94 12.34 -0.86
C TRP A 72 5.32 12.00 -2.21
N LEU A 73 5.61 10.81 -2.74
CA LEU A 73 5.02 10.37 -4.01
C LEU A 73 3.52 10.08 -3.92
N PHE A 74 3.04 9.67 -2.74
CA PHE A 74 1.64 9.31 -2.53
C PHE A 74 1.09 9.95 -1.25
N PRO A 75 0.91 11.29 -1.28
CA PRO A 75 0.31 12.00 -0.15
C PRO A 75 -1.17 11.60 0.00
N ILE A 76 -1.59 11.38 1.24
CA ILE A 76 -2.98 11.12 1.64
C ILE A 76 -3.31 11.95 2.87
N ARG A 77 -4.59 12.11 3.20
CA ARG A 77 -5.02 12.91 4.33
C ARG A 77 -4.76 12.27 5.70
N GLU A 78 -3.98 11.19 5.73
CA GLU A 78 -3.52 10.50 6.92
C GLU A 78 -2.02 10.72 7.14
N PRO A 79 -1.58 10.88 8.41
CA PRO A 79 -0.15 10.98 8.70
C PRO A 79 0.58 9.69 8.28
N GLY A 80 1.83 9.82 7.90
CA GLY A 80 2.70 8.69 7.56
C GLY A 80 3.83 8.53 8.57
N MET A 81 4.70 7.53 8.32
CA MET A 81 5.89 7.27 9.14
C MET A 81 6.97 8.35 8.96
N ASN A 82 7.03 8.99 7.79
CA ASN A 82 7.93 10.11 7.55
C ASN A 82 7.27 11.41 8.02
N TYR A 83 7.62 11.87 9.20
CA TYR A 83 7.11 13.13 9.79
C TYR A 83 7.51 14.39 9.02
N GLN A 84 8.47 14.29 8.08
CA GLN A 84 8.90 15.40 7.23
C GLN A 84 7.97 15.58 6.00
N ALA A 85 7.13 14.60 5.71
CA ALA A 85 6.10 14.66 4.67
C ALA A 85 4.74 14.96 5.33
N ALA A 86 4.21 16.16 5.08
CA ALA A 86 2.92 16.55 5.63
C ALA A 86 1.77 15.70 5.09
N PRO A 87 0.73 15.39 5.89
CA PRO A 87 -0.51 14.88 5.35
C PRO A 87 -1.10 15.81 4.29
N LEU A 88 -1.75 15.24 3.29
CA LEU A 88 -2.48 16.00 2.28
C LEU A 88 -3.67 16.71 2.93
N THR A 89 -3.88 17.98 2.63
CA THR A 89 -5.11 18.70 3.04
C THR A 89 -6.19 18.61 1.97
N LEU A 90 -7.45 18.80 2.34
CA LEU A 90 -8.56 18.85 1.37
C LEU A 90 -8.35 19.98 0.36
N ARG A 91 -7.82 21.13 0.81
CA ARG A 91 -7.49 22.26 -0.06
C ARG A 91 -6.45 21.86 -1.11
N GLU A 92 -5.32 21.27 -0.68
CA GLU A 92 -4.28 20.79 -1.61
C GLU A 92 -4.84 19.73 -2.57
N ALA A 93 -5.58 18.74 -2.05
CA ALA A 93 -6.17 17.69 -2.89
C ALA A 93 -7.08 18.27 -3.97
N THR A 94 -7.88 19.27 -3.64
CA THR A 94 -8.79 19.95 -4.58
C THR A 94 -8.00 20.71 -5.65
N ALA A 95 -7.01 21.51 -5.25
CA ALA A 95 -6.18 22.27 -6.16
C ALA A 95 -5.33 21.37 -7.08
N MET A 96 -4.77 20.28 -6.53
CA MET A 96 -3.92 19.34 -7.26
C MET A 96 -4.70 18.52 -8.31
N ARG A 97 -5.96 18.15 -8.06
CA ARG A 97 -6.80 17.41 -9.02
C ARG A 97 -7.00 18.16 -10.34
N GLU A 98 -7.09 19.50 -10.27
CA GLU A 98 -7.33 20.36 -11.42
C GLU A 98 -6.09 20.57 -12.30
N GLN A 99 -4.91 20.18 -11.82
CA GLN A 99 -3.63 20.44 -12.49
C GLN A 99 -3.20 19.24 -13.36
N PRO A 100 -3.15 19.37 -14.71
CA PRO A 100 -2.71 18.30 -15.60
C PRO A 100 -1.29 17.80 -15.30
N ALA A 101 -0.38 18.68 -14.92
CA ALA A 101 1.00 18.33 -14.56
C ALA A 101 1.08 17.45 -13.32
N VAL A 102 0.23 17.69 -12.31
CA VAL A 102 0.12 16.84 -11.12
C VAL A 102 -0.36 15.45 -11.51
N ARG A 103 -1.39 15.37 -12.35
CA ARG A 103 -1.93 14.09 -12.83
C ARG A 103 -0.89 13.28 -13.59
N GLN A 104 -0.10 13.93 -14.45
CA GLN A 104 0.99 13.26 -15.17
C GLN A 104 2.08 12.74 -14.23
N ARG A 105 2.48 13.53 -13.23
CA ARG A 105 3.48 13.12 -12.24
C ARG A 105 2.98 11.99 -11.34
N LEU A 106 1.71 12.03 -10.94
CA LEU A 106 1.09 10.95 -10.18
C LEU A 106 1.05 9.64 -10.99
N LEU A 107 0.76 9.72 -12.28
CA LEU A 107 0.80 8.55 -13.16
C LEU A 107 2.22 7.97 -13.25
N LYS A 108 3.24 8.81 -13.42
CA LYS A 108 4.66 8.36 -13.40
C LYS A 108 5.06 7.74 -12.06
N SER A 109 4.61 8.32 -10.94
CA SER A 109 4.83 7.74 -9.61
C SER A 109 4.18 6.35 -9.50
N TYR A 110 2.97 6.20 -10.03
CA TYR A 110 2.25 4.94 -10.06
C TYR A 110 2.97 3.89 -10.92
N GLU A 111 3.41 4.25 -12.13
CA GLU A 111 4.19 3.37 -13.01
C GLU A 111 5.52 2.94 -12.35
N LEU A 112 6.20 3.87 -11.64
CA LEU A 112 7.41 3.56 -10.88
C LEU A 112 7.16 2.48 -9.82
N MET A 113 6.05 2.57 -9.08
CA MET A 113 5.72 1.57 -8.07
C MET A 113 5.23 0.26 -8.67
N LEU A 114 4.50 0.30 -9.78
CA LEU A 114 4.14 -0.92 -10.50
C LEU A 114 5.39 -1.65 -10.98
N ASP A 115 6.36 -0.94 -11.60
CA ASP A 115 7.63 -1.52 -12.03
C ASP A 115 8.38 -2.18 -10.87
N PHE A 116 8.45 -1.51 -9.73
CA PHE A 116 9.05 -2.03 -8.51
C PHE A 116 8.39 -3.33 -8.04
N TYR A 117 7.06 -3.44 -8.14
CA TYR A 117 6.31 -4.66 -7.79
C TYR A 117 6.33 -5.75 -8.89
N GLY A 118 7.07 -5.56 -10.00
CA GLY A 118 7.10 -6.49 -11.12
C GLY A 118 5.87 -6.42 -12.02
N MET A 119 5.16 -5.31 -11.98
CA MET A 119 3.94 -5.02 -12.74
C MET A 119 4.18 -3.89 -13.74
N ARG A 120 3.25 -3.67 -14.66
CA ARG A 120 3.23 -2.53 -15.58
C ARG A 120 1.82 -2.04 -15.82
N LEU A 121 1.65 -0.77 -16.05
CA LEU A 121 0.43 -0.21 -16.58
C LEU A 121 0.36 -0.55 -18.08
N ALA A 122 -0.55 -1.44 -18.46
CA ALA A 122 -0.69 -1.89 -19.84
C ALA A 122 -1.45 -0.88 -20.69
N ASP A 123 -2.43 -0.20 -20.10
CA ASP A 123 -3.22 0.85 -20.72
C ASP A 123 -3.56 1.93 -19.68
N ALA A 124 -3.09 3.15 -19.92
CA ALA A 124 -3.30 4.28 -19.02
C ALA A 124 -4.75 4.81 -19.04
N GLU A 125 -5.51 4.59 -20.10
CA GLU A 125 -6.90 5.04 -20.20
C GLU A 125 -7.85 4.11 -19.44
N THR A 126 -7.72 2.80 -19.64
CA THR A 126 -8.55 1.81 -18.95
C THR A 126 -8.04 1.47 -17.56
N GLY A 127 -6.77 1.76 -17.27
CA GLY A 127 -6.09 1.40 -16.05
C GLY A 127 -5.66 -0.08 -16.00
N GLU A 128 -5.66 -0.78 -17.13
CA GLU A 128 -5.27 -2.18 -17.19
C GLU A 128 -3.84 -2.37 -16.71
N VAL A 129 -3.63 -3.32 -15.79
CA VAL A 129 -2.33 -3.70 -15.24
C VAL A 129 -1.99 -5.11 -15.70
N GLY A 130 -0.73 -5.31 -16.05
CA GLY A 130 -0.17 -6.61 -16.43
C GLY A 130 1.14 -6.90 -15.71
N ARG A 131 1.61 -8.13 -15.83
CA ARG A 131 2.96 -8.48 -15.39
C ARG A 131 3.98 -7.75 -16.27
N ARG A 132 5.09 -7.34 -15.68
CA ARG A 132 6.25 -6.87 -16.45
C ARG A 132 6.80 -8.03 -17.28
N GLU A 133 7.15 -7.79 -18.53
CA GLU A 133 7.61 -8.83 -19.47
C GLU A 133 8.88 -9.53 -18.96
N ALA A 134 9.82 -8.75 -18.44
CA ALA A 134 11.04 -9.28 -17.84
C ALA A 134 11.15 -8.90 -16.37
N GLY A 135 11.58 -9.85 -15.53
CA GLY A 135 11.91 -9.59 -14.11
C GLY A 135 10.71 -9.41 -13.17
N HIS A 136 9.47 -9.75 -13.57
CA HIS A 136 8.31 -9.72 -12.67
C HIS A 136 8.50 -10.64 -11.46
N ALA A 137 9.18 -11.78 -11.62
CA ALA A 137 9.39 -12.74 -10.55
C ALA A 137 10.13 -12.15 -9.34
N ALA A 138 11.12 -11.27 -9.55
CA ALA A 138 11.84 -10.62 -8.45
C ALA A 138 10.95 -9.65 -7.66
N GLY A 139 10.07 -8.89 -8.34
CA GLY A 139 9.08 -8.04 -7.68
C GLY A 139 8.04 -8.84 -6.88
N TYR A 140 7.62 -9.97 -7.40
CA TYR A 140 6.68 -10.89 -6.76
C TYR A 140 7.31 -11.60 -5.55
N ASP A 141 8.56 -12.03 -5.68
CA ASP A 141 9.32 -12.59 -4.56
C ASP A 141 9.43 -11.56 -3.42
N ASN A 142 9.79 -10.32 -3.79
CA ASN A 142 9.82 -9.24 -2.82
C ASN A 142 8.45 -9.00 -2.14
N LEU A 143 7.36 -8.94 -2.87
CA LEU A 143 6.03 -8.78 -2.29
C LEU A 143 5.66 -9.94 -1.36
N ASN A 144 6.01 -11.16 -1.69
CA ASN A 144 5.72 -12.31 -0.84
C ASN A 144 6.52 -12.33 0.48
N HIS A 145 7.64 -11.62 0.55
CA HIS A 145 8.52 -11.63 1.73
C HIS A 145 8.57 -10.30 2.50
N SER A 146 8.23 -9.17 1.86
CA SER A 146 8.37 -7.82 2.41
C SER A 146 7.01 -7.18 2.70
N SER A 147 6.40 -7.52 3.83
CA SER A 147 5.04 -7.09 4.21
C SER A 147 4.86 -5.57 4.34
N HIS A 148 5.93 -4.79 4.57
CA HIS A 148 5.84 -3.32 4.57
C HIS A 148 5.38 -2.76 3.22
N ASN A 149 5.57 -3.49 2.12
CA ASN A 149 5.06 -3.12 0.81
C ASN A 149 3.53 -3.18 0.72
N TYR A 150 2.86 -3.95 1.57
CA TYR A 150 1.39 -4.00 1.61
C TYR A 150 0.79 -2.66 2.05
N LEU A 151 1.42 -2.00 3.04
CA LEU A 151 1.04 -0.66 3.46
C LEU A 151 1.30 0.38 2.37
N ARG A 152 2.39 0.22 1.60
CA ARG A 152 2.69 1.10 0.46
C ARG A 152 1.61 0.96 -0.63
N ILE A 153 1.17 -0.25 -0.96
CA ILE A 153 0.08 -0.49 -1.93
C ILE A 153 -1.22 0.17 -1.45
N THR A 154 -1.59 0.01 -0.19
CA THR A 154 -2.77 0.68 0.40
C THR A 154 -2.67 2.20 0.22
N ARG A 155 -1.50 2.77 0.52
CA ARG A 155 -1.26 4.22 0.40
C ARG A 155 -1.34 4.69 -1.06
N VAL A 156 -0.76 3.95 -1.99
CA VAL A 156 -0.86 4.25 -3.43
C VAL A 156 -2.32 4.25 -3.87
N LEU A 157 -3.09 3.22 -3.53
CA LEU A 157 -4.51 3.12 -3.85
C LEU A 157 -5.29 4.32 -3.30
N LYS A 158 -5.12 4.67 -2.02
CA LYS A 158 -5.77 5.83 -1.41
C LYS A 158 -5.38 7.13 -2.14
N CYS A 159 -4.10 7.34 -2.43
CA CYS A 159 -3.63 8.54 -3.12
C CYS A 159 -4.23 8.69 -4.53
N LEU A 160 -4.30 7.60 -5.30
CA LEU A 160 -4.98 7.61 -6.61
C LEU A 160 -6.41 8.12 -6.50
N GLY A 161 -7.14 7.70 -5.48
CA GLY A 161 -8.50 8.17 -5.21
C GLY A 161 -8.58 9.61 -4.72
N GLU A 162 -7.58 10.10 -3.97
CA GLU A 162 -7.51 11.48 -3.48
C GLU A 162 -7.18 12.48 -4.60
N LEU A 163 -6.31 12.11 -5.53
CA LEU A 163 -5.78 13.01 -6.56
C LEU A 163 -6.42 12.80 -7.96
N GLY A 164 -7.64 12.25 -8.01
CA GLY A 164 -8.44 12.22 -9.25
C GLY A 164 -8.14 11.09 -10.22
N LEU A 165 -7.41 10.05 -9.80
CA LEU A 165 -7.14 8.84 -10.57
C LEU A 165 -7.83 7.59 -9.98
N ALA A 166 -8.98 7.76 -9.32
CA ALA A 166 -9.75 6.66 -8.71
C ALA A 166 -10.08 5.54 -9.72
N ARG A 167 -10.21 5.87 -11.01
CA ARG A 167 -10.44 4.90 -12.09
C ARG A 167 -9.37 3.81 -12.19
N LEU A 168 -8.15 4.06 -11.68
CA LEU A 168 -7.04 3.09 -11.69
C LEU A 168 -7.10 2.09 -10.54
N GLN A 169 -7.87 2.36 -9.49
CA GLN A 169 -7.94 1.51 -8.30
C GLN A 169 -8.51 0.12 -8.61
N ALA A 170 -9.69 0.08 -9.23
CA ALA A 170 -10.40 -1.18 -9.49
C ALA A 170 -9.67 -2.09 -10.49
N PRO A 171 -9.12 -1.61 -11.63
CA PRO A 171 -8.33 -2.43 -12.52
C PRO A 171 -7.09 -3.03 -11.87
N TRP A 172 -6.37 -2.24 -11.05
CA TRP A 172 -5.23 -2.77 -10.30
C TRP A 172 -5.64 -3.82 -9.27
N CYS A 173 -6.69 -3.56 -8.49
CA CYS A 173 -7.22 -4.56 -7.55
C CYS A 173 -7.69 -5.83 -8.26
N ARG A 174 -8.32 -5.73 -9.45
CA ARG A 174 -8.72 -6.90 -10.25
C ARG A 174 -7.51 -7.72 -10.68
N PHE A 175 -6.45 -7.06 -11.11
CA PHE A 175 -5.19 -7.72 -11.42
C PHE A 175 -4.62 -8.43 -10.18
N LEU A 176 -4.59 -7.74 -9.02
CA LEU A 176 -4.12 -8.34 -7.76
C LEU A 176 -4.98 -9.52 -7.29
N VAL A 177 -6.30 -9.46 -7.45
CA VAL A 177 -7.20 -10.61 -7.15
C VAL A 177 -6.76 -11.84 -7.92
N ARG A 178 -6.48 -11.69 -9.22
CA ARG A 178 -5.98 -12.81 -10.05
C ARG A 178 -4.61 -13.30 -9.57
N GLU A 179 -3.66 -12.39 -9.35
CA GLU A 179 -2.30 -12.76 -8.94
C GLU A 179 -2.23 -13.40 -7.55
N VAL A 180 -3.20 -13.12 -6.69
CA VAL A 180 -3.25 -13.65 -5.30
C VAL A 180 -4.05 -14.96 -5.23
N LEU A 181 -5.20 -15.06 -5.90
CA LEU A 181 -6.18 -16.11 -5.66
C LEU A 181 -6.40 -17.08 -6.83
N ASP A 182 -6.23 -16.64 -8.08
CA ASP A 182 -6.59 -17.44 -9.26
C ASP A 182 -5.44 -18.36 -9.71
N ARG A 183 -5.31 -19.49 -9.04
CA ARG A 183 -4.26 -20.48 -9.36
C ARG A 183 -4.55 -21.23 -10.66
N GLU A 184 -5.82 -21.48 -10.97
CA GLU A 184 -6.23 -22.21 -12.16
C GLU A 184 -6.09 -21.38 -13.43
N GLY A 185 -6.32 -20.06 -13.33
CA GLY A 185 -6.14 -19.09 -14.42
C GLY A 185 -4.70 -18.61 -14.62
N GLY A 186 -3.71 -19.27 -13.98
CA GLY A 186 -2.29 -18.89 -14.10
C GLY A 186 -1.84 -17.70 -13.25
N GLY A 187 -2.66 -17.32 -12.27
CA GLY A 187 -2.34 -16.41 -11.17
C GLY A 187 -1.86 -17.18 -9.92
N GLY A 188 -2.22 -16.66 -8.74
CA GLY A 188 -1.88 -17.30 -7.46
C GLY A 188 -0.39 -17.20 -7.10
N LEU A 189 0.34 -16.27 -7.70
CA LEU A 189 1.78 -16.08 -7.48
C LEU A 189 2.09 -15.18 -6.28
N LEU A 190 1.08 -14.54 -5.68
CA LEU A 190 1.19 -13.65 -4.53
C LEU A 190 0.39 -14.16 -3.32
N PRO A 191 0.56 -15.42 -2.89
CA PRO A 191 -0.28 -16.02 -1.85
C PRO A 191 -0.21 -15.31 -0.49
N ASN A 192 0.92 -14.68 -0.18
CA ASN A 192 1.12 -13.99 1.10
C ASN A 192 0.42 -12.61 1.16
N CYS A 193 -0.12 -12.15 0.04
CA CYS A 193 -0.86 -10.89 -0.03
C CYS A 193 -2.37 -11.02 0.22
N ALA A 194 -2.90 -12.23 0.47
CA ALA A 194 -4.34 -12.50 0.54
C ALA A 194 -5.07 -11.68 1.61
N ASP A 195 -4.53 -11.62 2.82
CA ASP A 195 -5.11 -10.82 3.91
C ASP A 195 -5.16 -9.33 3.56
N SER A 196 -4.07 -8.79 2.99
CA SER A 196 -4.01 -7.38 2.60
C SER A 196 -4.93 -7.05 1.43
N LEU A 197 -5.08 -7.95 0.48
CA LEU A 197 -6.01 -7.80 -0.64
C LEU A 197 -7.45 -7.66 -0.14
N GLU A 198 -7.88 -8.55 0.75
CA GLU A 198 -9.26 -8.65 1.22
C GLU A 198 -9.60 -7.53 2.20
N ASN A 199 -8.71 -7.23 3.16
CA ASN A 199 -9.01 -6.34 4.27
C ASN A 199 -8.57 -4.88 4.06
N TYR A 200 -7.65 -4.60 3.10
CA TYR A 200 -7.07 -3.26 2.94
C TYR A 200 -7.14 -2.74 1.51
N TRP A 201 -6.86 -3.55 0.47
CA TRP A 201 -6.73 -3.02 -0.88
C TRP A 201 -8.07 -2.90 -1.60
N VAL A 202 -8.88 -3.96 -1.61
CA VAL A 202 -10.21 -3.90 -2.23
C VAL A 202 -11.14 -2.95 -1.47
N PRO A 203 -11.16 -2.93 -0.12
CA PRO A 203 -12.02 -2.02 0.62
C PRO A 203 -11.79 -0.52 0.37
N VAL A 204 -10.61 -0.09 -0.09
CA VAL A 204 -10.35 1.33 -0.40
C VAL A 204 -10.72 1.73 -1.83
N VAL A 205 -11.22 0.84 -2.66
CA VAL A 205 -11.73 1.19 -4.00
C VAL A 205 -12.95 2.10 -3.85
N LYS A 206 -12.89 3.32 -4.43
CA LYS A 206 -13.96 4.33 -4.29
C LYS A 206 -15.21 3.99 -5.10
N ASP A 207 -15.06 3.41 -6.29
CA ASP A 207 -16.19 2.93 -7.09
C ASP A 207 -16.89 1.77 -6.38
N GLU A 208 -18.12 1.99 -5.95
CA GLU A 208 -18.89 1.03 -5.15
C GLU A 208 -19.22 -0.24 -5.94
N ALA A 209 -19.70 -0.08 -7.17
CA ALA A 209 -20.07 -1.23 -7.99
C ALA A 209 -18.86 -2.10 -8.35
N ALA A 210 -17.72 -1.46 -8.67
CA ALA A 210 -16.47 -2.15 -8.92
C ALA A 210 -15.96 -2.86 -7.66
N ARG A 211 -16.00 -2.20 -6.49
CA ARG A 211 -15.61 -2.78 -5.20
C ARG A 211 -16.43 -4.02 -4.86
N GLU A 212 -17.75 -3.93 -4.95
CA GLU A 212 -18.64 -5.07 -4.71
C GLU A 212 -18.39 -6.22 -5.69
N GLY A 213 -18.13 -5.89 -6.97
CA GLY A 213 -17.75 -6.86 -7.99
C GLY A 213 -16.47 -7.62 -7.62
N LEU A 214 -15.45 -6.90 -7.12
CA LEU A 214 -14.20 -7.50 -6.66
C LEU A 214 -14.40 -8.38 -5.42
N LEU A 215 -15.20 -7.96 -4.45
CA LEU A 215 -15.50 -8.76 -3.26
C LEU A 215 -16.23 -10.05 -3.63
N ARG A 216 -17.21 -10.00 -4.55
CA ARG A 216 -17.87 -11.21 -5.08
C ARG A 216 -16.89 -12.12 -5.80
N GLN A 217 -15.96 -11.58 -6.58
CA GLN A 217 -14.93 -12.39 -7.26
C GLN A 217 -14.01 -13.10 -6.26
N ILE A 218 -13.59 -12.40 -5.21
CA ILE A 218 -12.78 -12.99 -4.12
C ILE A 218 -13.53 -14.15 -3.47
N ASP A 219 -14.80 -13.96 -3.12
CA ASP A 219 -15.64 -15.00 -2.49
C ASP A 219 -15.78 -16.25 -3.38
N ILE A 220 -15.97 -16.06 -4.69
CA ILE A 220 -16.03 -17.16 -5.66
C ILE A 220 -14.71 -17.93 -5.73
N LEU A 221 -13.57 -17.23 -5.81
CA LEU A 221 -12.26 -17.87 -5.92
C LEU A 221 -11.86 -18.61 -4.64
N ILE A 222 -12.24 -18.09 -3.48
CA ILE A 222 -11.98 -18.74 -2.19
C ILE A 222 -12.86 -19.98 -2.04
N ARG A 223 -14.16 -19.92 -2.38
CA ARG A 223 -15.10 -21.04 -2.25
C ARG A 223 -14.96 -22.08 -3.35
N GLY A 224 -14.68 -21.67 -4.59
CA GLY A 224 -14.48 -22.52 -5.75
C GLY A 224 -13.25 -23.41 -5.66
N GLY A 225 -12.16 -22.91 -5.02
CA GLY A 225 -10.93 -23.67 -4.80
C GLY A 225 -11.05 -24.83 -3.78
N GLY A 226 -12.21 -24.96 -3.07
CA GLY A 226 -12.49 -26.05 -2.13
C GLY A 226 -13.21 -27.28 -2.72
N GLY A 227 -13.54 -27.26 -4.01
CA GLY A 227 -14.41 -28.25 -4.65
C GLY A 227 -13.77 -29.33 -5.53
N GLY A 228 -12.49 -29.64 -5.37
CA GLY A 228 -11.74 -30.58 -6.20
C GLY A 228 -11.32 -31.87 -5.45
N GLY A 229 -12.23 -32.58 -4.78
CA GLY A 229 -11.84 -33.86 -4.13
C GLY A 229 -13.02 -34.65 -3.65
N GLY A 230 -13.83 -35.21 -4.56
CA GLY A 230 -14.88 -36.12 -4.15
C GLY A 230 -15.73 -36.61 -5.29
N GLY A 231 -15.27 -37.61 -6.06
CA GLY A 231 -16.10 -38.29 -7.02
C GLY A 231 -15.40 -39.44 -7.70
N GLY A 232 -15.50 -40.64 -7.16
CA GLY A 232 -15.08 -41.82 -7.88
C GLY A 232 -14.98 -43.08 -7.06
N GLY A 233 -16.12 -43.69 -6.75
CA GLY A 233 -16.40 -45.08 -6.97
C GLY A 233 -15.78 -46.16 -6.10
N GLY A 234 -16.59 -46.77 -5.26
CA GLY A 234 -16.91 -48.19 -5.23
C GLY A 234 -15.95 -49.15 -4.58
N GLY A 235 -16.40 -49.74 -3.47
CA GLY A 235 -16.23 -51.16 -3.27
C GLY A 235 -15.35 -51.63 -2.13
N GLY A 236 -15.97 -52.03 -1.02
CA GLY A 236 -15.69 -53.29 -0.40
C GLY A 236 -14.76 -53.34 0.80
N GLY A 237 -15.33 -53.51 1.99
CA GLY A 237 -14.90 -54.58 2.89
C GLY A 237 -13.98 -54.26 4.05
N GLY A 238 -14.52 -54.14 5.25
CA GLY A 238 -14.06 -54.95 6.41
C GLY A 238 -13.06 -54.32 7.39
N GLY A 239 -13.52 -53.97 8.59
CA GLY A 239 -12.88 -54.40 9.82
C GLY A 239 -11.99 -53.44 10.60
N GLY A 240 -12.49 -52.91 11.72
CA GLY A 240 -11.74 -52.97 12.97
C GLY A 240 -10.93 -51.81 13.45
N GLY A 241 -11.45 -51.04 14.43
CA GLY A 241 -10.74 -50.77 15.67
C GLY A 241 -9.91 -49.50 15.83
N GLY A 242 -10.36 -48.63 16.72
CA GLY A 242 -9.44 -47.95 17.66
C GLY A 242 -9.11 -46.48 17.45
N GLY A 243 -9.77 -45.64 18.15
CA GLY A 243 -9.36 -44.56 19.03
C GLY A 243 -8.28 -43.54 18.60
N GLY A 244 -8.61 -42.29 18.79
CA GLY A 244 -7.61 -41.24 18.96
C GLY A 244 -8.01 -39.90 18.35
N GLY A 245 -8.59 -39.02 19.19
CA GLY A 245 -8.89 -37.65 18.84
C GLY A 245 -7.65 -36.84 18.52
N GLY A 246 -7.77 -35.99 17.52
CA GLY A 246 -6.77 -34.98 17.21
C GLY A 246 -7.48 -33.82 16.57
N GLY A 247 -7.80 -32.80 17.40
CA GLY A 247 -8.34 -31.55 16.96
C GLY A 247 -7.41 -30.86 15.98
N VAL A 248 -7.92 -30.54 14.80
CA VAL A 248 -7.27 -29.65 13.85
C VAL A 248 -7.39 -28.24 14.39
N GLY A 249 -6.33 -27.77 15.03
CA GLY A 249 -6.16 -26.38 15.42
C GLY A 249 -6.22 -25.49 14.20
N ALA A 250 -7.18 -24.56 14.21
CA ALA A 250 -7.16 -23.42 13.34
C ALA A 250 -5.86 -22.65 13.57
N SER A 251 -5.03 -22.59 12.54
CA SER A 251 -3.81 -21.79 12.55
C SER A 251 -4.21 -20.31 12.71
N GLU A 252 -4.02 -19.77 13.91
CA GLU A 252 -4.06 -18.35 14.18
C GLU A 252 -2.99 -17.67 13.31
N ARG A 253 -3.44 -16.99 12.23
CA ARG A 253 -2.58 -16.13 11.44
C ARG A 253 -2.37 -14.84 12.22
N THR A 254 -1.23 -14.74 12.87
CA THR A 254 -0.78 -13.53 13.57
C THR A 254 -0.40 -12.47 12.54
N LEU A 255 -0.97 -11.28 12.62
CA LEU A 255 -0.58 -10.12 11.82
C LEU A 255 0.90 -9.78 12.07
N PRO A 256 1.66 -9.38 11.05
CA PRO A 256 3.04 -8.97 11.25
C PRO A 256 3.12 -7.76 12.20
N PRO A 257 4.17 -7.66 13.03
CA PRO A 257 4.31 -6.63 14.08
C PRO A 257 4.18 -5.17 13.62
N VAL A 258 4.42 -4.91 12.34
CA VAL A 258 4.34 -3.57 11.73
C VAL A 258 2.91 -3.04 11.66
N LEU A 259 1.90 -3.91 11.65
CA LEU A 259 0.49 -3.51 11.62
C LEU A 259 -0.06 -3.18 13.03
N GLN A 260 0.66 -3.58 14.10
CA GLN A 260 0.26 -3.30 15.48
C GLN A 260 0.69 -1.91 15.96
N ALA A 261 1.60 -1.23 15.25
CA ALA A 261 2.16 0.06 15.67
C ALA A 261 1.29 1.30 15.33
N VAL A 262 0.11 1.13 14.72
CA VAL A 262 -0.76 2.24 14.30
C VAL A 262 -1.73 2.68 15.41
N GLU A 263 -1.82 1.94 16.51
CA GLU A 263 -2.70 2.31 17.64
C GLU A 263 -1.88 2.85 18.83
N LYS A 264 -1.56 4.15 18.83
CA LYS A 264 -1.34 4.88 20.08
C LYS A 264 -2.48 5.87 20.28
N PRO A 265 -3.20 5.79 21.41
CA PRO A 265 -4.22 6.76 21.76
C PRO A 265 -3.60 8.14 21.96
N ARG A 266 -4.26 9.17 21.44
CA ARG A 266 -4.01 10.56 21.80
C ARG A 266 -4.54 10.77 23.21
N ASP A 267 -3.66 10.79 24.22
CA ASP A 267 -3.99 11.38 25.50
C ASP A 267 -2.85 12.24 26.03
N ALA A 268 -3.23 13.48 26.34
CA ALA A 268 -2.64 14.42 27.28
C ALA A 268 -1.29 15.07 26.92
N VAL A 269 -1.35 16.21 26.22
CA VAL A 269 -0.44 17.30 26.51
C VAL A 269 -1.15 18.28 27.45
N ARG A 270 -0.85 18.18 28.73
CA ARG A 270 -1.10 19.26 29.71
C ARG A 270 0.15 20.13 29.75
N SER A 271 -0.10 21.41 29.61
CA SER A 271 0.82 22.53 29.78
C SER A 271 1.53 22.51 31.14
N GLU A 272 2.84 22.76 31.16
CA GLU A 272 3.44 23.66 32.15
C GLU A 272 4.71 24.25 31.56
N GLY A 273 4.85 25.57 31.72
CA GLY A 273 5.91 26.38 31.18
C GLY A 273 7.19 26.34 32.02
N GLY A 274 8.28 26.80 31.44
CA GLY A 274 9.52 27.06 32.17
C GLY A 274 10.68 27.34 31.25
N ALA A 275 11.27 28.49 31.39
CA ALA A 275 12.23 29.19 30.56
C ALA A 275 13.65 28.59 30.52
N ALA A 276 14.35 28.99 29.45
CA ALA A 276 15.77 29.33 29.33
C ALA A 276 16.83 28.21 29.36
N GLY A 277 17.69 28.24 28.34
CA GLY A 277 19.03 27.65 28.35
C GLY A 277 19.49 27.29 26.94
N ALA A 278 20.23 28.23 26.32
CA ALA A 278 21.03 27.96 25.12
C ALA A 278 22.21 27.05 25.52
N GLU A 279 22.47 26.06 24.68
CA GLU A 279 23.84 25.61 24.42
C GLU A 279 23.86 24.82 23.10
N GLN A 280 24.75 25.26 22.22
CA GLN A 280 25.22 24.58 21.02
C GLN A 280 25.94 23.31 21.42
N ASP A 281 25.74 22.23 20.67
CA ASP A 281 26.89 21.39 20.30
C ASP A 281 26.62 20.64 19.00
N ASP A 282 27.57 20.82 18.11
CA ASP A 282 27.84 20.11 16.87
C ASP A 282 28.04 18.62 17.12
N ASP A 283 27.40 17.77 16.30
CA ASP A 283 28.00 16.52 15.86
C ASP A 283 27.30 16.01 14.58
N ALA A 284 27.69 16.63 13.46
CA ALA A 284 27.52 16.06 12.14
C ALA A 284 28.54 14.92 11.97
N LYS A 285 28.13 13.66 12.14
CA LYS A 285 28.93 12.52 11.68
C LYS A 285 28.71 12.30 10.19
N ASP A 286 29.76 12.69 9.49
CA ASP A 286 30.15 12.38 8.13
C ASP A 286 30.16 10.87 7.86
N TRP A 287 29.41 10.43 6.86
CA TRP A 287 29.47 9.08 6.29
C TRP A 287 29.94 9.17 4.82
N SER A 288 31.16 9.67 4.64
CA SER A 288 31.91 9.47 3.40
C SER A 288 33.19 8.71 3.74
N ASP A 289 33.49 7.70 2.90
CA ASP A 289 34.69 6.90 2.80
C ASP A 289 34.64 5.48 3.37
N ALA A 290 34.27 4.54 2.49
CA ALA A 290 34.88 3.22 2.39
C ALA A 290 34.58 2.61 1.00
N ALA A 291 35.30 3.05 -0.02
CA ALA A 291 35.54 2.28 -1.23
C ALA A 291 36.92 2.67 -1.75
N ASP A 292 37.93 1.89 -1.32
CA ASP A 292 39.10 1.49 -2.10
C ASP A 292 39.99 0.62 -1.18
N ASP A 293 40.11 -0.64 -1.51
CA ASP A 293 41.29 -1.43 -1.62
C ASP A 293 41.03 -2.96 -1.53
N LYS A 294 41.27 -3.57 -2.64
CA LYS A 294 41.67 -4.93 -3.01
C LYS A 294 40.71 -5.71 -3.87
#